data_7ce687c31168ce83b7dec4e01f661089
#
_entry.id   7ce687c31168ce83b7dec4e01f661089
#
_cell.length_a   1.000
_cell.length_b   1.000
_cell.length_c   1.000
_cell.angle_alpha   90.00
_cell.angle_beta   90.00
_cell.angle_gamma   90.00
#
_symmetry.space_group_name_H-M   'P 1'
#
loop_
_entity.id
_entity.type
_entity.pdbx_description
1 polymer ?
#
loop_
_entity_poly.entity_id
_entity_poly.type
_entity_poly.pdbx_seq_one_letter_code
_entity_poly.pdbx_strand_id
1 'polypeptide(L)'
;IAFSLEKPTALIHKREAAQTLWAGCLKSDEALEGLCLISGDTAPIARLHPAIKGVFGGQSSGGSIISFNKEAFASFGKEQGANAPVSEQSAFAYTTALNYLLRRENNHCLTIGDASTVFWAEADDSATAQAAEGFFAQVFTPPDDEQESAKVFNVLKQISNKGRPLQEIAPELSPNTRFYILGLAPNAARISVRFWLDTTFGQLAENLAQHWKDLHIEPSAWKKGKEPPVWRILLETTPKRKDAEGRLKKSESKDIPPQLAGEYMRSVLTGRFYPKTMLTRMIGRIRSDGYISGLRVAVIKAVINRNSLYREELKMGLNEETHDIPYRLGRLFAIIELAQSSALGELNAGVRDKFYGGASSSPHSTFPLLLDNYRTHISALRKGRKAKWVKGDSKKLANWLEGKVGEIIGVFDAETPFPRHLSLEEQGRFVVGYYQQRFKKYNKQEDSNIPEDIEQANYLADEADSENEEN
;
A
#
# COMPACT_ATOMS: atom_id res chain seq x y z
N ILE A 1 2.06 33.35 26.62
CA ILE A 1 1.73 34.77 26.88
C ILE A 1 2.45 35.56 25.79
N ALA A 2 1.72 36.43 25.07
CA ALA A 2 2.26 37.35 24.10
C ALA A 2 2.01 38.79 24.57
N PHE A 3 2.99 39.65 24.40
CA PHE A 3 2.88 41.05 24.79
C PHE A 3 2.65 41.92 23.56
N SER A 4 1.77 42.92 23.65
CA SER A 4 1.54 43.94 22.63
C SER A 4 1.65 45.33 23.22
N LEU A 5 2.02 46.31 22.39
CA LEU A 5 1.93 47.71 22.75
C LEU A 5 0.56 48.26 22.33
N GLU A 6 0.03 49.22 23.06
CA GLU A 6 -1.25 49.85 22.71
C GLU A 6 -1.22 50.57 21.36
N LYS A 7 -0.11 51.16 21.01
CA LYS A 7 0.11 51.84 19.70
C LYS A 7 1.56 51.75 19.27
N PRO A 8 1.83 51.23 18.04
CA PRO A 8 0.93 50.49 17.15
C PRO A 8 0.60 49.10 17.71
N THR A 9 -0.59 48.57 17.39
CA THR A 9 -1.09 47.27 17.83
C THR A 9 -0.31 46.13 17.17
N ALA A 10 0.94 45.97 17.52
CA ALA A 10 1.77 44.89 17.01
C ALA A 10 2.36 44.09 18.19
N LEU A 11 2.35 42.78 18.08
CA LEU A 11 2.98 41.91 19.06
C LEU A 11 4.47 42.22 19.17
N ILE A 12 5.00 42.39 20.37
CA ILE A 12 6.39 42.82 20.60
C ILE A 12 7.37 41.88 19.91
N HIS A 13 7.18 40.57 19.99
CA HIS A 13 8.05 39.57 19.37
C HIS A 13 8.06 39.57 17.83
N LYS A 14 7.12 40.24 17.18
CA LYS A 14 7.09 40.41 15.71
C LYS A 14 7.80 41.69 15.24
N ARG A 15 8.27 42.53 16.16
CA ARG A 15 9.00 43.75 15.81
C ARG A 15 10.44 43.43 15.52
N GLU A 16 10.95 43.98 14.45
CA GLU A 16 12.35 43.80 14.04
C GLU A 16 13.37 44.19 15.13
N ALA A 17 13.14 45.32 15.80
CA ALA A 17 13.97 45.76 16.92
C ALA A 17 13.97 44.76 18.10
N ALA A 18 12.82 44.13 18.40
CA ALA A 18 12.74 43.12 19.45
C ALA A 18 13.41 41.80 19.03
N GLN A 19 13.31 41.45 17.77
CA GLN A 19 13.99 40.26 17.22
C GLN A 19 15.51 40.45 17.20
N THR A 20 15.97 41.62 16.81
CA THR A 20 17.40 41.97 16.82
C THR A 20 17.97 41.98 18.24
N LEU A 21 17.25 42.61 19.19
CA LEU A 21 17.66 42.62 20.61
C LEU A 21 17.71 41.17 21.16
N TRP A 22 16.69 40.38 20.89
CA TRP A 22 16.62 38.98 21.33
C TRP A 22 17.75 38.13 20.74
N ALA A 23 18.08 38.30 19.44
CA ALA A 23 19.20 37.65 18.81
C ALA A 23 20.55 38.04 19.43
N GLY A 24 20.67 39.27 19.86
CA GLY A 24 21.85 39.75 20.63
C GLY A 24 21.94 39.10 22.02
N CYS A 25 20.83 38.98 22.73
CA CYS A 25 20.79 38.36 24.05
C CYS A 25 21.05 36.82 24.03
N LEU A 26 20.82 36.18 22.90
CA LEU A 26 21.06 34.73 22.74
C LEU A 26 22.52 34.40 22.38
N LYS A 27 23.36 35.39 22.03
CA LYS A 27 24.78 35.15 21.77
C LYS A 27 25.48 34.74 23.05
N SER A 28 26.07 33.54 23.06
CA SER A 28 26.96 33.09 24.12
C SER A 28 28.37 33.54 23.80
N ASP A 29 29.02 34.25 24.72
CA ASP A 29 30.44 34.72 24.56
C ASP A 29 31.44 33.55 24.48
N GLU A 30 31.02 32.32 24.83
CA GLU A 30 31.83 31.10 24.78
C GLU A 30 31.51 30.19 23.58
N ALA A 31 30.62 30.59 22.65
CA ALA A 31 30.23 29.76 21.54
C ALA A 31 31.38 29.61 20.51
N LEU A 32 31.65 28.38 20.08
CA LEU A 32 32.58 28.11 19.00
C LEU A 32 32.01 28.70 17.69
N GLU A 33 32.71 29.69 17.12
CA GLU A 33 32.37 30.20 15.78
C GLU A 33 32.88 29.28 14.68
N GLY A 34 32.08 29.07 13.65
CA GLY A 34 32.46 28.23 12.51
C GLY A 34 31.52 28.39 11.32
N LEU A 35 31.89 27.80 10.19
CA LEU A 35 31.07 27.77 9.00
C LEU A 35 29.86 26.85 9.23
N CYS A 36 28.65 27.40 9.15
CA CYS A 36 27.41 26.65 9.25
C CYS A 36 27.17 25.84 7.96
N LEU A 37 27.01 24.52 8.07
CA LEU A 37 26.75 23.63 6.91
C LEU A 37 25.40 23.89 6.25
N ILE A 38 24.46 24.55 6.91
CA ILE A 38 23.12 24.85 6.37
C ILE A 38 23.09 26.21 5.67
N SER A 39 23.54 27.30 6.36
CA SER A 39 23.44 28.64 5.80
C SER A 39 24.67 29.06 4.97
N GLY A 40 25.80 28.40 5.17
CA GLY A 40 27.06 28.79 4.55
C GLY A 40 27.76 30.00 5.21
N ASP A 41 27.19 30.55 6.30
CA ASP A 41 27.74 31.70 7.01
C ASP A 41 28.59 31.26 8.18
N THR A 42 29.56 32.12 8.58
CA THR A 42 30.29 31.99 9.83
C THR A 42 29.41 32.50 10.98
N ALA A 43 29.07 31.61 11.92
CA ALA A 43 28.17 31.91 13.02
C ALA A 43 28.47 31.01 14.24
N PRO A 44 27.91 31.33 15.44
CA PRO A 44 28.01 30.47 16.59
C PRO A 44 27.42 29.07 16.32
N ILE A 45 28.21 28.03 16.56
CA ILE A 45 27.86 26.65 16.28
C ILE A 45 27.14 26.02 17.49
N ALA A 46 25.99 25.40 17.25
CA ALA A 46 25.21 24.71 18.28
C ALA A 46 26.00 23.51 18.81
N ARG A 47 26.31 23.48 20.09
CA ARG A 47 26.94 22.34 20.75
C ARG A 47 26.00 21.11 20.76
N LEU A 48 24.74 21.35 21.08
CA LEU A 48 23.64 20.36 21.06
C LEU A 48 22.47 20.98 20.30
N HIS A 49 21.79 20.18 19.48
CA HIS A 49 20.58 20.63 18.83
C HIS A 49 19.36 20.45 19.73
N PRO A 50 18.37 21.35 19.68
CA PRO A 50 17.13 21.20 20.43
C PRO A 50 16.42 19.89 20.09
N ALA A 51 15.72 19.32 21.09
CA ALA A 51 15.03 18.05 20.93
C ALA A 51 13.81 18.17 20.00
N ILE A 52 13.66 17.19 19.10
CA ILE A 52 12.49 17.00 18.25
C ILE A 52 11.52 16.08 18.96
N LYS A 53 10.30 16.55 19.22
CA LYS A 53 9.24 15.86 19.93
C LYS A 53 8.13 15.40 19.00
N GLY A 54 7.31 14.43 19.44
CA GLY A 54 6.13 14.01 18.68
C GLY A 54 6.36 12.92 17.64
N VAL A 55 7.58 12.41 17.49
CA VAL A 55 7.84 11.23 16.64
C VAL A 55 7.19 10.00 17.26
N PHE A 56 6.34 9.29 16.52
CA PHE A 56 5.61 8.11 16.98
C PHE A 56 6.58 7.03 17.50
N GLY A 57 6.28 6.48 18.67
CA GLY A 57 7.16 5.49 19.32
C GLY A 57 8.46 6.06 19.90
N GLY A 58 8.71 7.36 19.77
CA GLY A 58 9.86 8.04 20.36
C GLY A 58 9.67 8.38 21.84
N GLN A 59 10.75 8.86 22.47
CA GLN A 59 10.72 9.31 23.88
C GLN A 59 9.92 10.62 24.02
N SER A 60 9.20 10.78 25.12
CA SER A 60 8.43 12.01 25.41
C SER A 60 9.32 13.24 25.55
N SER A 61 10.56 13.09 26.00
CA SER A 61 11.57 14.14 26.05
C SER A 61 12.04 14.61 24.67
N GLY A 62 11.74 13.81 23.62
CA GLY A 62 12.20 14.02 22.25
C GLY A 62 13.51 13.29 21.93
N GLY A 63 13.91 13.39 20.68
CA GLY A 63 15.16 12.84 20.16
C GLY A 63 15.93 13.84 19.30
N SER A 64 17.13 13.49 18.90
CA SER A 64 17.98 14.32 18.05
C SER A 64 18.25 13.62 16.72
N ILE A 65 18.21 14.37 15.61
CA ILE A 65 18.69 13.90 14.30
C ILE A 65 20.22 13.90 14.28
N ILE A 66 20.82 14.97 14.79
CA ILE A 66 22.27 15.16 14.87
C ILE A 66 22.69 15.06 16.33
N SER A 67 23.56 14.10 16.67
CA SER A 67 24.03 13.88 18.03
C SER A 67 25.33 13.09 18.05
N PHE A 68 26.37 13.64 18.70
CA PHE A 68 27.72 13.06 18.87
C PHE A 68 28.04 12.92 20.36
N ASN A 69 27.36 12.02 21.03
CA ASN A 69 27.43 11.85 22.50
C ASN A 69 28.35 10.70 22.96
N LYS A 70 29.18 10.16 22.09
CA LYS A 70 30.16 9.11 22.39
C LYS A 70 31.51 9.47 21.75
N GLU A 71 32.61 9.10 22.39
CA GLU A 71 33.96 9.27 21.85
C GLU A 71 34.13 8.68 20.45
N ALA A 72 33.54 7.52 20.18
CA ALA A 72 33.55 6.87 18.86
C ALA A 72 32.93 7.71 17.73
N PHE A 73 32.22 8.78 18.05
CA PHE A 73 31.64 9.71 17.06
C PHE A 73 32.44 10.97 16.89
N ALA A 74 33.47 11.19 17.73
CA ALA A 74 34.37 12.31 17.61
C ALA A 74 35.44 12.05 16.53
N SER A 75 35.80 13.06 15.75
CA SER A 75 36.78 12.97 14.69
C SER A 75 37.64 14.26 14.67
N PHE A 76 38.92 14.09 14.39
CA PHE A 76 39.86 15.20 14.30
C PHE A 76 39.91 16.13 15.54
N GLY A 77 39.72 15.57 16.75
CA GLY A 77 39.67 16.36 17.99
C GLY A 77 38.43 17.23 18.16
N LYS A 78 37.42 17.06 17.30
CA LYS A 78 36.14 17.78 17.41
C LYS A 78 35.20 17.11 18.38
N GLU A 79 34.50 17.87 19.19
CA GLU A 79 33.54 17.39 20.15
C GLU A 79 32.12 17.80 19.77
N GLN A 80 31.15 16.91 20.06
CA GLN A 80 29.72 17.16 19.89
C GLN A 80 29.36 17.84 18.55
N GLY A 81 28.64 18.96 18.55
CA GLY A 81 28.16 19.68 17.37
C GLY A 81 29.26 20.15 16.43
N ALA A 82 30.52 20.31 16.91
CA ALA A 82 31.65 20.65 16.06
C ALA A 82 31.96 19.58 15.00
N ASN A 83 31.52 18.34 15.15
CA ASN A 83 31.65 17.26 14.14
C ASN A 83 30.74 17.47 12.93
N ALA A 84 29.61 18.21 13.09
CA ALA A 84 28.72 18.61 12.01
C ALA A 84 28.24 20.04 12.32
N PRO A 85 29.06 21.06 12.00
CA PRO A 85 28.81 22.41 12.45
C PRO A 85 27.55 22.99 11.82
N VAL A 86 26.56 23.25 12.66
CA VAL A 86 25.30 23.93 12.34
C VAL A 86 25.14 25.08 13.32
N SER A 87 24.84 26.28 12.80
CA SER A 87 24.65 27.44 13.67
C SER A 87 23.49 27.25 14.64
N GLU A 88 23.55 27.89 15.80
CA GLU A 88 22.48 27.88 16.80
C GLU A 88 21.13 28.30 16.20
N GLN A 89 21.16 29.33 15.34
CA GLN A 89 19.95 29.80 14.64
C GLN A 89 19.39 28.75 13.70
N SER A 90 20.20 28.08 12.87
CA SER A 90 19.76 27.03 11.96
C SER A 90 19.26 25.80 12.72
N ALA A 91 19.94 25.41 13.80
CA ALA A 91 19.51 24.31 14.66
C ALA A 91 18.16 24.57 15.31
N PHE A 92 17.96 25.78 15.83
CA PHE A 92 16.67 26.20 16.38
C PHE A 92 15.57 26.25 15.30
N ALA A 93 15.86 26.80 14.14
CA ALA A 93 14.89 26.96 13.06
C ALA A 93 14.34 25.61 12.59
N TYR A 94 15.20 24.64 12.21
CA TYR A 94 14.73 23.37 11.69
C TYR A 94 14.05 22.50 12.77
N THR A 95 14.53 22.54 14.01
CA THR A 95 13.91 21.77 15.09
C THR A 95 12.55 22.35 15.49
N THR A 96 12.39 23.68 15.44
CA THR A 96 11.11 24.36 15.67
C THR A 96 10.10 24.01 14.57
N ALA A 97 10.54 24.08 13.29
CA ALA A 97 9.71 23.68 12.15
C ALA A 97 9.24 22.22 12.26
N LEU A 98 10.16 21.29 12.54
CA LEU A 98 9.80 19.89 12.73
C LEU A 98 8.86 19.67 13.92
N ASN A 99 9.09 20.34 15.04
CA ASN A 99 8.20 20.27 16.19
C ASN A 99 6.80 20.83 15.87
N TYR A 100 6.70 21.83 14.99
CA TYR A 100 5.41 22.33 14.48
C TYR A 100 4.72 21.30 13.60
N LEU A 101 5.43 20.75 12.58
CA LEU A 101 4.88 19.77 11.63
C LEU A 101 4.46 18.45 12.31
N LEU A 102 5.19 18.02 13.34
CA LEU A 102 4.90 16.79 14.07
C LEU A 102 3.69 16.89 15.02
N ARG A 103 3.17 18.10 15.29
CA ARG A 103 1.96 18.25 16.11
C ARG A 103 0.73 17.76 15.34
N ARG A 104 -0.03 16.86 15.94
CA ARG A 104 -1.24 16.30 15.31
C ARG A 104 -2.28 17.35 14.94
N GLU A 105 -2.37 18.42 15.75
CA GLU A 105 -3.30 19.53 15.56
C GLU A 105 -3.08 20.30 14.25
N ASN A 106 -1.87 20.23 13.71
CA ASN A 106 -1.49 20.97 12.50
C ASN A 106 -1.75 20.19 11.19
N ASN A 107 -2.14 18.91 11.27
CA ASN A 107 -2.45 18.06 10.10
C ASN A 107 -1.32 17.91 9.07
N HIS A 108 -0.06 18.09 9.46
CA HIS A 108 1.11 17.92 8.60
C HIS A 108 1.86 16.61 8.87
N CYS A 109 1.34 15.73 9.70
CA CYS A 109 1.99 14.49 10.10
C CYS A 109 1.06 13.30 10.01
N LEU A 110 1.52 12.25 9.32
CA LEU A 110 0.86 10.95 9.21
C LEU A 110 1.74 9.88 9.82
N THR A 111 1.15 8.89 10.48
CA THR A 111 1.89 7.72 10.96
C THR A 111 1.76 6.58 9.95
N ILE A 112 2.90 6.11 9.42
CA ILE A 112 2.95 5.04 8.43
C ILE A 112 3.94 3.98 8.91
N GLY A 113 3.42 2.85 9.34
CA GLY A 113 4.22 1.84 10.02
C GLY A 113 4.78 2.37 11.34
N ASP A 114 6.11 2.42 11.47
CA ASP A 114 6.84 2.98 12.61
C ASP A 114 7.30 4.43 12.40
N ALA A 115 7.02 5.01 11.23
CA ALA A 115 7.51 6.33 10.86
C ALA A 115 6.43 7.40 11.00
N SER A 116 6.83 8.53 11.60
CA SER A 116 6.11 9.80 11.48
C SER A 116 6.52 10.45 10.16
N THR A 117 5.57 10.57 9.24
CA THR A 117 5.78 11.19 7.93
C THR A 117 5.24 12.60 7.97
N VAL A 118 6.13 13.58 8.00
CA VAL A 118 5.76 15.00 7.90
C VAL A 118 5.85 15.46 6.44
N PHE A 119 4.96 16.39 6.08
CA PHE A 119 4.89 16.94 4.72
C PHE A 119 4.51 18.40 4.75
N TRP A 120 4.94 19.14 3.71
CA TRP A 120 4.58 20.53 3.51
C TRP A 120 4.73 20.93 2.03
N ALA A 121 4.03 21.97 1.64
CA ALA A 121 4.11 22.58 0.33
C ALA A 121 4.77 23.96 0.41
N GLU A 122 5.50 24.33 -0.65
CA GLU A 122 6.06 25.66 -0.85
C GLU A 122 5.36 26.30 -2.05
N ALA A 123 4.53 27.31 -1.81
CA ALA A 123 3.81 28.06 -2.82
C ALA A 123 3.85 29.56 -2.52
N ASP A 124 3.61 30.38 -3.53
CA ASP A 124 3.60 31.84 -3.39
C ASP A 124 2.48 32.35 -2.48
N ASP A 125 1.39 31.60 -2.39
CA ASP A 125 0.26 31.89 -1.52
C ASP A 125 -0.07 30.68 -0.61
N SER A 126 -0.61 31.00 0.58
CA SER A 126 -0.93 29.97 1.59
C SER A 126 -2.14 29.11 1.21
N ALA A 127 -3.04 29.56 0.37
CA ALA A 127 -4.21 28.80 -0.02
C ALA A 127 -3.83 27.65 -0.95
N THR A 128 -2.96 27.91 -1.94
CA THR A 128 -2.41 26.87 -2.82
C THR A 128 -1.59 25.84 -2.03
N ALA A 129 -0.77 26.27 -1.06
CA ALA A 129 -0.04 25.34 -0.21
C ALA A 129 -0.99 24.44 0.60
N GLN A 130 -1.98 25.03 1.28
CA GLN A 130 -2.96 24.29 2.09
C GLN A 130 -3.80 23.33 1.25
N ALA A 131 -4.19 23.71 0.03
CA ALA A 131 -4.92 22.83 -0.88
C ALA A 131 -4.10 21.57 -1.23
N ALA A 132 -2.82 21.74 -1.56
CA ALA A 132 -1.91 20.63 -1.87
C ALA A 132 -1.67 19.71 -0.65
N GLU A 133 -1.46 20.29 0.52
CA GLU A 133 -1.27 19.58 1.78
C GLU A 133 -2.52 18.82 2.21
N GLY A 134 -3.70 19.46 2.10
CA GLY A 134 -4.99 18.83 2.38
C GLY A 134 -5.28 17.64 1.47
N PHE A 135 -5.02 17.80 0.17
CA PHE A 135 -5.15 16.70 -0.79
C PHE A 135 -4.26 15.51 -0.42
N PHE A 136 -2.98 15.76 -0.11
CA PHE A 136 -2.05 14.72 0.30
C PHE A 136 -2.51 14.01 1.59
N ALA A 137 -2.94 14.76 2.59
CA ALA A 137 -3.43 14.21 3.84
C ALA A 137 -4.61 13.24 3.60
N GLN A 138 -5.58 13.62 2.77
CA GLN A 138 -6.77 12.82 2.48
C GLN A 138 -6.45 11.48 1.79
N VAL A 139 -5.43 11.44 0.91
CA VAL A 139 -5.00 10.19 0.25
C VAL A 139 -4.49 9.15 1.24
N PHE A 140 -3.87 9.58 2.33
CA PHE A 140 -3.16 8.68 3.25
C PHE A 140 -3.85 8.46 4.60
N THR A 141 -4.80 9.31 4.96
CA THR A 141 -5.58 9.20 6.21
C THR A 141 -6.84 8.36 5.99
N PRO A 142 -7.30 7.59 7.01
CA PRO A 142 -8.62 6.98 6.96
C PRO A 142 -9.69 8.06 6.68
N PRO A 143 -10.66 7.80 5.79
CA PRO A 143 -11.68 8.79 5.48
C PRO A 143 -12.58 9.06 6.70
N ASP A 144 -12.46 10.25 7.28
CA ASP A 144 -13.42 10.75 8.28
C ASP A 144 -14.68 11.32 7.59
N ASP A 145 -14.54 11.78 6.33
CA ASP A 145 -15.62 12.26 5.47
C ASP A 145 -15.59 11.54 4.11
N GLU A 146 -16.63 10.72 3.84
CA GLU A 146 -16.76 9.96 2.59
C GLU A 146 -16.87 10.87 1.36
N GLN A 147 -17.41 12.09 1.49
CA GLN A 147 -17.58 13.00 0.36
C GLN A 147 -16.28 13.67 -0.06
N GLU A 148 -15.45 14.10 0.88
CA GLU A 148 -14.16 14.72 0.57
C GLU A 148 -13.18 13.69 0.01
N SER A 149 -13.13 12.50 0.58
CA SER A 149 -12.33 11.40 0.05
C SER A 149 -12.71 11.04 -1.38
N ALA A 150 -14.02 10.99 -1.69
CA ALA A 150 -14.51 10.73 -3.05
C ALA A 150 -14.06 11.79 -4.07
N LYS A 151 -13.93 13.07 -3.69
CA LYS A 151 -13.41 14.14 -4.56
C LYS A 151 -11.95 13.88 -4.93
N VAL A 152 -11.11 13.60 -3.95
CA VAL A 152 -9.67 13.30 -4.16
C VAL A 152 -9.50 12.11 -5.09
N PHE A 153 -10.22 11.02 -4.84
CA PHE A 153 -10.15 9.83 -5.70
C PHE A 153 -10.66 10.09 -7.12
N ASN A 154 -11.68 10.94 -7.28
CA ASN A 154 -12.14 11.36 -8.60
C ASN A 154 -11.06 12.15 -9.38
N VAL A 155 -10.32 13.03 -8.72
CA VAL A 155 -9.20 13.75 -9.32
C VAL A 155 -8.13 12.77 -9.79
N LEU A 156 -7.66 11.89 -8.92
CA LEU A 156 -6.64 10.87 -9.26
C LEU A 156 -7.10 9.95 -10.40
N LYS A 157 -8.37 9.55 -10.42
CA LYS A 157 -8.97 8.74 -11.48
C LYS A 157 -9.01 9.46 -12.83
N GLN A 158 -9.28 10.77 -12.85
CA GLN A 158 -9.27 11.54 -14.09
C GLN A 158 -7.85 11.69 -14.64
N ILE A 159 -6.85 11.90 -13.78
CA ILE A 159 -5.44 11.90 -14.15
C ILE A 159 -5.07 10.53 -14.73
N SER A 160 -5.35 9.44 -14.00
CA SER A 160 -4.96 8.07 -14.37
C SER A 160 -5.61 7.57 -15.66
N ASN A 161 -6.95 7.73 -15.79
CA ASN A 161 -7.72 7.07 -16.86
C ASN A 161 -7.88 7.93 -18.11
N LYS A 162 -7.88 9.24 -17.97
CA LYS A 162 -8.15 10.18 -19.08
C LYS A 162 -6.93 10.99 -19.48
N GLY A 163 -5.82 10.89 -18.75
CA GLY A 163 -4.61 11.68 -19.00
C GLY A 163 -4.84 13.19 -18.93
N ARG A 164 -5.88 13.64 -18.20
CA ARG A 164 -6.21 15.06 -18.11
C ARG A 164 -5.24 15.76 -17.16
N PRO A 165 -4.74 16.95 -17.54
CA PRO A 165 -3.88 17.73 -16.67
C PRO A 165 -4.55 18.08 -15.34
N LEU A 166 -3.78 18.09 -14.25
CA LEU A 166 -4.28 18.41 -12.91
C LEU A 166 -5.00 19.78 -12.88
N GLN A 167 -4.46 20.78 -13.56
CA GLN A 167 -5.03 22.13 -13.62
C GLN A 167 -6.44 22.21 -14.22
N GLU A 168 -6.79 21.29 -15.14
CA GLU A 168 -8.14 21.24 -15.71
C GLU A 168 -9.16 20.58 -14.78
N ILE A 169 -8.68 19.71 -13.88
CA ILE A 169 -9.52 18.90 -12.99
C ILE A 169 -9.74 19.61 -11.65
N ALA A 170 -8.67 20.20 -11.13
CA ALA A 170 -8.61 20.88 -9.83
C ALA A 170 -7.78 22.17 -9.98
N PRO A 171 -8.40 23.28 -10.45
CA PRO A 171 -7.70 24.54 -10.71
C PRO A 171 -7.02 25.15 -9.48
N GLU A 172 -7.48 24.79 -8.28
CA GLU A 172 -6.91 25.18 -6.99
C GLU A 172 -5.56 24.52 -6.68
N LEU A 173 -5.21 23.45 -7.41
CA LEU A 173 -3.99 22.68 -7.23
C LEU A 173 -2.98 23.03 -8.33
N SER A 174 -1.94 23.77 -7.98
CA SER A 174 -0.85 24.07 -8.92
C SER A 174 0.12 22.90 -9.06
N PRO A 175 0.32 22.33 -10.27
CA PRO A 175 1.23 21.22 -10.48
C PRO A 175 2.70 21.56 -10.20
N ASN A 176 3.08 22.84 -10.27
CA ASN A 176 4.44 23.31 -10.07
C ASN A 176 4.76 23.59 -8.59
N THR A 177 3.78 23.56 -7.70
CA THR A 177 3.99 23.70 -6.25
C THR A 177 5.03 22.69 -5.78
N ARG A 178 6.12 23.17 -5.16
CA ARG A 178 7.12 22.28 -4.56
C ARG A 178 6.53 21.60 -3.35
N PHE A 179 6.76 20.30 -3.24
CA PHE A 179 6.19 19.46 -2.19
C PHE A 179 7.28 18.60 -1.56
N TYR A 180 7.33 18.63 -0.24
CA TYR A 180 8.35 17.96 0.55
C TYR A 180 7.73 16.93 1.48
N ILE A 181 8.36 15.76 1.59
CA ILE A 181 7.94 14.69 2.47
C ILE A 181 9.14 14.12 3.20
N LEU A 182 9.06 14.03 4.53
CA LEU A 182 10.12 13.55 5.40
C LEU A 182 9.57 12.45 6.34
N GLY A 183 10.09 11.23 6.19
CA GLY A 183 9.79 10.12 7.09
C GLY A 183 10.80 10.03 8.23
N LEU A 184 10.32 10.11 9.47
CA LEU A 184 11.10 10.08 10.71
C LEU A 184 10.70 8.88 11.56
N ALA A 185 11.67 8.12 12.06
CA ALA A 185 11.43 7.01 12.98
C ALA A 185 12.36 7.07 14.20
N PRO A 186 11.91 6.59 15.38
CA PRO A 186 12.73 6.58 16.56
C PRO A 186 13.87 5.55 16.43
N ASN A 187 15.02 5.90 16.97
CA ASN A 187 16.18 5.03 17.12
C ASN A 187 16.81 5.28 18.50
N ALA A 188 16.24 4.69 19.54
CA ALA A 188 16.53 4.97 20.94
C ALA A 188 16.34 6.48 21.25
N ALA A 189 17.39 7.17 21.72
CA ALA A 189 17.37 8.62 21.97
C ALA A 189 17.58 9.46 20.71
N ARG A 190 17.68 8.85 19.53
CA ARG A 190 17.88 9.52 18.25
C ARG A 190 16.68 9.35 17.34
N ILE A 191 16.68 10.15 16.27
CA ILE A 191 15.69 10.07 15.20
C ILE A 191 16.43 9.72 13.92
N SER A 192 15.95 8.67 13.24
CA SER A 192 16.43 8.26 11.93
C SER A 192 15.56 8.84 10.85
N VAL A 193 16.16 9.44 9.82
CA VAL A 193 15.48 9.78 8.59
C VAL A 193 15.29 8.50 7.77
N ARG A 194 14.04 8.08 7.55
CA ARG A 194 13.70 6.92 6.75
C ARG A 194 13.72 7.22 5.27
N PHE A 195 13.16 8.36 4.90
CA PHE A 195 13.20 8.86 3.53
C PHE A 195 13.01 10.38 3.49
N TRP A 196 13.49 10.95 2.42
CA TRP A 196 13.30 12.34 2.05
C TRP A 196 12.88 12.42 0.59
N LEU A 197 11.86 13.21 0.31
CA LEU A 197 11.37 13.47 -1.04
C LEU A 197 11.20 14.98 -1.23
N ASP A 198 11.84 15.50 -2.27
CA ASP A 198 11.67 16.84 -2.83
C ASP A 198 11.11 16.65 -4.25
N THR A 199 9.90 17.11 -4.50
CA THR A 199 9.19 16.89 -5.75
C THR A 199 8.25 18.06 -6.05
N THR A 200 7.52 17.98 -7.15
CA THR A 200 6.39 18.86 -7.43
C THR A 200 5.07 18.15 -7.12
N PHE A 201 4.05 18.92 -6.79
CA PHE A 201 2.73 18.38 -6.51
C PHE A 201 2.13 17.63 -7.71
N GLY A 202 2.37 18.14 -8.94
CA GLY A 202 1.96 17.47 -10.17
C GLY A 202 2.56 16.08 -10.33
N GLN A 203 3.88 15.95 -10.14
CA GLN A 203 4.56 14.65 -10.20
C GLN A 203 4.06 13.69 -9.10
N LEU A 204 3.80 14.21 -7.91
CA LEU A 204 3.23 13.43 -6.82
C LEU A 204 1.84 12.90 -7.17
N ALA A 205 0.96 13.75 -7.72
CA ALA A 205 -0.38 13.36 -8.14
C ALA A 205 -0.36 12.30 -9.26
N GLU A 206 0.54 12.43 -10.23
CA GLU A 206 0.76 11.43 -11.28
C GLU A 206 1.22 10.07 -10.71
N ASN A 207 2.18 10.08 -9.77
CA ASN A 207 2.68 8.87 -9.13
C ASN A 207 1.58 8.16 -8.32
N LEU A 208 0.75 8.93 -7.61
CA LEU A 208 -0.41 8.42 -6.88
C LEU A 208 -1.47 7.85 -7.82
N ALA A 209 -1.77 8.55 -8.90
CA ALA A 209 -2.72 8.09 -9.92
C ALA A 209 -2.23 6.77 -10.57
N GLN A 210 -0.95 6.67 -10.87
CA GLN A 210 -0.34 5.45 -11.40
C GLN A 210 -0.40 4.30 -10.38
N HIS A 211 -0.14 4.58 -9.10
CA HIS A 211 -0.27 3.59 -8.03
C HIS A 211 -1.69 2.99 -7.98
N TRP A 212 -2.72 3.81 -8.03
CA TRP A 212 -4.11 3.35 -8.07
C TRP A 212 -4.43 2.54 -9.32
N LYS A 213 -3.93 2.96 -10.49
CA LYS A 213 -4.07 2.21 -11.75
C LYS A 213 -3.43 0.82 -11.65
N ASP A 214 -2.24 0.71 -11.04
CA ASP A 214 -1.57 -0.58 -10.86
C ASP A 214 -2.39 -1.54 -9.98
N LEU A 215 -3.07 -1.02 -8.97
CA LEU A 215 -3.91 -1.82 -8.06
C LEU A 215 -5.22 -2.29 -8.69
N HIS A 216 -5.71 -1.63 -9.75
CA HIS A 216 -6.99 -2.02 -10.36
C HIS A 216 -6.99 -3.47 -10.82
N ILE A 217 -8.00 -4.21 -10.37
CA ILE A 217 -8.24 -5.61 -10.73
C ILE A 217 -9.75 -5.84 -10.90
N GLU A 218 -10.14 -6.76 -11.75
CA GLU A 218 -11.52 -7.23 -11.92
C GLU A 218 -11.63 -8.72 -11.58
N PRO A 219 -12.63 -9.08 -10.77
CA PRO A 219 -13.58 -8.18 -10.10
C PRO A 219 -12.88 -7.25 -9.11
N SER A 220 -13.50 -6.08 -8.87
CA SER A 220 -12.89 -5.05 -8.02
C SER A 220 -12.63 -5.58 -6.61
N ALA A 221 -11.44 -5.32 -6.10
CA ALA A 221 -11.04 -5.68 -4.73
C ALA A 221 -11.66 -4.78 -3.65
N TRP A 222 -12.41 -3.74 -4.02
CA TRP A 222 -13.08 -2.79 -3.13
C TRP A 222 -14.33 -2.20 -3.77
N LYS A 223 -15.21 -1.64 -2.95
CA LYS A 223 -16.41 -0.94 -3.42
C LYS A 223 -16.01 0.31 -4.22
N LYS A 224 -16.71 0.60 -5.31
CA LYS A 224 -16.45 1.75 -6.17
C LYS A 224 -16.47 3.06 -5.35
N GLY A 225 -15.41 3.86 -5.46
CA GLY A 225 -15.26 5.11 -4.72
C GLY A 225 -14.72 4.94 -3.30
N LYS A 226 -14.33 3.72 -2.90
CA LYS A 226 -13.70 3.40 -1.60
C LYS A 226 -12.32 2.78 -1.83
N GLU A 227 -11.50 3.45 -2.61
CA GLU A 227 -10.12 3.03 -2.87
C GLU A 227 -9.35 2.92 -1.55
N PRO A 228 -8.63 1.80 -1.32
CA PRO A 228 -7.98 1.55 -0.03
C PRO A 228 -6.79 2.50 0.16
N PRO A 229 -6.72 3.24 1.26
CA PRO A 229 -5.55 4.06 1.56
C PRO A 229 -4.32 3.16 1.80
N VAL A 230 -3.12 3.72 1.67
CA VAL A 230 -1.86 2.97 1.75
C VAL A 230 -1.71 2.19 3.07
N TRP A 231 -2.18 2.74 4.18
CA TRP A 231 -2.14 2.04 5.47
C TRP A 231 -2.99 0.77 5.47
N ARG A 232 -4.15 0.76 4.77
CA ARG A 232 -5.02 -0.41 4.64
C ARG A 232 -4.33 -1.51 3.82
N ILE A 233 -3.60 -1.12 2.77
CA ILE A 233 -2.78 -2.04 1.98
C ILE A 233 -1.68 -2.67 2.84
N LEU A 234 -1.02 -1.88 3.67
CA LEU A 234 0.03 -2.38 4.57
C LEU A 234 -0.50 -3.36 5.63
N LEU A 235 -1.74 -3.20 6.09
CA LEU A 235 -2.38 -4.15 7.00
C LEU A 235 -2.55 -5.56 6.37
N GLU A 236 -2.64 -5.67 5.04
CA GLU A 236 -2.69 -6.98 4.38
C GLU A 236 -1.38 -7.78 4.48
N THR A 237 -0.27 -7.14 4.87
CA THR A 237 1.01 -7.82 5.17
C THR A 237 1.04 -8.49 6.55
N THR A 238 0.05 -8.19 7.40
CA THR A 238 -0.03 -8.69 8.77
C THR A 238 -0.78 -10.03 8.85
N PRO A 239 -0.53 -10.84 9.90
CA PRO A 239 -1.27 -12.07 10.10
C PRO A 239 -2.76 -11.82 10.33
N LYS A 240 -3.63 -12.60 9.69
CA LYS A 240 -5.06 -12.67 9.99
C LYS A 240 -5.25 -13.71 11.10
N ARG A 241 -5.46 -13.27 12.33
CA ARG A 241 -5.69 -14.13 13.50
C ARG A 241 -7.20 -14.39 13.63
N LYS A 242 -7.57 -15.62 14.02
CA LYS A 242 -8.96 -15.96 14.35
C LYS A 242 -9.18 -15.83 15.86
N ASP A 243 -10.37 -15.41 16.26
CA ASP A 243 -10.81 -15.45 17.64
C ASP A 243 -11.25 -16.89 18.06
N ALA A 244 -11.74 -17.04 19.29
CA ALA A 244 -12.20 -18.33 19.81
C ALA A 244 -13.43 -18.87 19.05
N GLU A 245 -14.19 -17.99 18.41
CA GLU A 245 -15.38 -18.28 17.60
C GLU A 245 -15.03 -18.51 16.12
N GLY A 246 -13.73 -18.43 15.74
CA GLY A 246 -13.24 -18.62 14.37
C GLY A 246 -13.36 -17.40 13.45
N ARG A 247 -13.81 -16.24 13.97
CA ARG A 247 -13.92 -15.00 13.21
C ARG A 247 -12.55 -14.31 13.09
N LEU A 248 -12.29 -13.64 11.95
CA LEU A 248 -11.04 -12.92 11.74
C LEU A 248 -10.96 -11.70 12.67
N LYS A 249 -9.90 -11.65 13.49
CA LYS A 249 -9.59 -10.47 14.31
C LYS A 249 -9.06 -9.34 13.44
N LYS A 250 -9.37 -8.12 13.84
CA LYS A 250 -8.84 -6.90 13.22
C LYS A 250 -7.30 -6.89 13.28
N SER A 251 -6.67 -6.61 12.15
CA SER A 251 -5.23 -6.46 12.05
C SER A 251 -4.75 -5.21 12.80
N GLU A 252 -3.59 -5.28 13.44
CA GLU A 252 -3.05 -4.17 14.21
C GLU A 252 -1.86 -3.52 13.46
N SER A 253 -1.82 -2.19 13.46
CA SER A 253 -0.74 -1.42 12.78
C SER A 253 0.65 -1.75 13.32
N LYS A 254 0.79 -2.17 14.58
CA LYS A 254 2.06 -2.59 15.19
C LYS A 254 2.66 -3.85 14.57
N ASP A 255 1.83 -4.69 13.90
CA ASP A 255 2.26 -5.90 13.23
C ASP A 255 2.79 -5.63 11.80
N ILE A 256 2.65 -4.41 11.30
CA ILE A 256 3.20 -4.00 10.00
C ILE A 256 4.73 -3.96 10.11
N PRO A 257 5.47 -4.65 9.18
CA PRO A 257 6.93 -4.56 9.19
C PRO A 257 7.38 -3.11 8.91
N PRO A 258 8.06 -2.45 9.87
CA PRO A 258 8.32 -1.00 9.79
C PRO A 258 9.09 -0.58 8.54
N GLN A 259 10.15 -1.32 8.23
CA GLN A 259 10.99 -1.04 7.07
C GLN A 259 10.21 -1.19 5.75
N LEU A 260 9.35 -2.20 5.66
CA LEU A 260 8.51 -2.44 4.48
C LEU A 260 7.53 -1.29 4.24
N ALA A 261 6.95 -0.74 5.32
CA ALA A 261 6.04 0.40 5.22
C ALA A 261 6.74 1.63 4.59
N GLY A 262 7.95 1.95 5.05
CA GLY A 262 8.75 3.05 4.50
C GLY A 262 9.16 2.83 3.05
N GLU A 263 9.61 1.62 2.70
CA GLU A 263 9.99 1.26 1.32
C GLU A 263 8.79 1.31 0.37
N TYR A 264 7.64 0.78 0.78
CA TYR A 264 6.42 0.79 -0.01
C TYR A 264 5.91 2.21 -0.23
N MET A 265 5.85 3.03 0.82
CA MET A 265 5.49 4.43 0.72
C MET A 265 6.40 5.19 -0.26
N ARG A 266 7.71 4.99 -0.14
CA ARG A 266 8.67 5.59 -1.07
C ARG A 266 8.38 5.22 -2.52
N SER A 267 8.05 3.95 -2.79
CA SER A 267 7.70 3.49 -4.14
C SER A 267 6.42 4.13 -4.66
N VAL A 268 5.41 4.28 -3.81
CA VAL A 268 4.14 4.96 -4.14
C VAL A 268 4.39 6.41 -4.51
N LEU A 269 5.15 7.14 -3.67
CA LEU A 269 5.38 8.58 -3.84
C LEU A 269 6.32 8.91 -5.01
N THR A 270 7.26 8.02 -5.35
CA THR A 270 8.26 8.26 -6.39
C THR A 270 7.97 7.57 -7.72
N GLY A 271 6.93 6.76 -7.80
CA GLY A 271 6.64 5.96 -9.00
C GLY A 271 7.65 4.84 -9.30
N ARG A 272 8.63 4.60 -8.41
CA ARG A 272 9.65 3.55 -8.56
C ARG A 272 9.08 2.15 -8.34
N PHE A 273 9.90 1.14 -8.62
CA PHE A 273 9.57 -0.27 -8.37
C PHE A 273 9.11 -0.50 -6.93
N TYR A 274 8.10 -1.34 -6.77
CA TYR A 274 7.66 -1.76 -5.45
C TYR A 274 8.69 -2.69 -4.79
N PRO A 275 8.80 -2.69 -3.44
CA PRO A 275 9.71 -3.62 -2.77
C PRO A 275 9.30 -5.07 -3.04
N LYS A 276 10.27 -5.91 -3.44
CA LYS A 276 10.03 -7.35 -3.67
C LYS A 276 9.52 -8.07 -2.41
N THR A 277 9.86 -7.55 -1.24
CA THR A 277 9.36 -8.02 0.05
C THR A 277 7.85 -7.92 0.18
N MET A 278 7.18 -6.97 -0.54
CA MET A 278 5.72 -6.89 -0.63
C MET A 278 5.13 -8.17 -1.23
N LEU A 279 5.67 -8.62 -2.38
CA LEU A 279 5.24 -9.85 -3.03
C LEU A 279 5.44 -11.07 -2.12
N THR A 280 6.62 -11.19 -1.52
CA THR A 280 6.93 -12.29 -0.58
C THR A 280 5.96 -12.33 0.60
N ARG A 281 5.65 -11.17 1.18
CA ARG A 281 4.72 -11.07 2.31
C ARG A 281 3.30 -11.42 1.91
N MET A 282 2.79 -10.89 0.81
CA MET A 282 1.42 -11.17 0.35
C MET A 282 1.21 -12.65 0.05
N ILE A 283 2.12 -13.29 -0.70
CA ILE A 283 2.06 -14.73 -0.99
C ILE A 283 2.22 -15.56 0.29
N GLY A 284 3.16 -15.20 1.16
CA GLY A 284 3.36 -15.85 2.45
C GLY A 284 2.12 -15.78 3.34
N ARG A 285 1.43 -14.62 3.36
CA ARG A 285 0.18 -14.46 4.13
C ARG A 285 -0.97 -15.29 3.55
N ILE A 286 -1.15 -15.28 2.23
CA ILE A 286 -2.16 -16.13 1.58
C ILE A 286 -1.98 -17.60 1.99
N ARG A 287 -0.73 -18.09 1.97
CA ARG A 287 -0.43 -19.50 2.33
C ARG A 287 -0.62 -19.79 3.82
N SER A 288 -0.23 -18.86 4.70
CA SER A 288 -0.29 -19.06 6.14
C SER A 288 -1.69 -18.85 6.72
N ASP A 289 -2.41 -17.85 6.19
CA ASP A 289 -3.75 -17.50 6.69
C ASP A 289 -4.84 -18.36 6.04
N GLY A 290 -4.56 -19.01 4.89
CA GLY A 290 -5.56 -19.70 4.06
C GLY A 290 -6.59 -18.75 3.44
N TYR A 291 -6.32 -17.43 3.45
CA TYR A 291 -7.24 -16.39 3.02
C TYR A 291 -6.67 -15.57 1.84
N ILE A 292 -7.44 -15.49 0.76
CA ILE A 292 -7.09 -14.77 -0.47
C ILE A 292 -8.02 -13.56 -0.57
N SER A 293 -7.59 -12.39 -0.07
CA SER A 293 -8.36 -11.16 -0.25
C SER A 293 -8.10 -10.54 -1.62
N GLY A 294 -9.12 -9.87 -2.17
CA GLY A 294 -8.99 -9.12 -3.42
C GLY A 294 -7.86 -8.09 -3.35
N LEU A 295 -7.71 -7.43 -2.20
CA LEU A 295 -6.66 -6.43 -1.99
C LEU A 295 -5.24 -7.04 -2.02
N ARG A 296 -5.02 -8.23 -1.41
CA ARG A 296 -3.75 -8.95 -1.54
C ARG A 296 -3.43 -9.26 -3.00
N VAL A 297 -4.42 -9.71 -3.75
CA VAL A 297 -4.24 -10.04 -5.17
C VAL A 297 -3.98 -8.81 -6.02
N ALA A 298 -4.67 -7.70 -5.77
CA ALA A 298 -4.43 -6.41 -6.43
C ALA A 298 -2.99 -5.93 -6.21
N VAL A 299 -2.48 -6.02 -4.98
CA VAL A 299 -1.09 -5.66 -4.66
C VAL A 299 -0.09 -6.60 -5.35
N ILE A 300 -0.34 -7.91 -5.35
CA ILE A 300 0.51 -8.88 -6.06
C ILE A 300 0.59 -8.53 -7.54
N LYS A 301 -0.56 -8.29 -8.20
CA LYS A 301 -0.62 -7.86 -9.60
C LYS A 301 0.17 -6.57 -9.83
N ALA A 302 -0.03 -5.54 -8.98
CA ALA A 302 0.66 -4.26 -9.08
C ALA A 302 2.18 -4.42 -8.98
N VAL A 303 2.65 -5.22 -8.01
CA VAL A 303 4.09 -5.48 -7.83
C VAL A 303 4.68 -6.21 -9.02
N ILE A 304 4.00 -7.24 -9.54
CA ILE A 304 4.48 -8.00 -10.69
C ILE A 304 4.55 -7.09 -11.92
N ASN A 305 3.49 -6.37 -12.26
CA ASN A 305 3.46 -5.54 -13.46
C ASN A 305 4.50 -4.41 -13.42
N ARG A 306 4.62 -3.69 -12.31
CA ARG A 306 5.58 -2.59 -12.20
C ARG A 306 7.04 -3.07 -12.17
N ASN A 307 7.31 -4.25 -11.60
CA ASN A 307 8.67 -4.75 -11.42
C ASN A 307 9.15 -5.68 -12.53
N SER A 308 8.24 -6.24 -13.33
CA SER A 308 8.59 -7.19 -14.41
C SER A 308 8.83 -6.44 -15.71
N LEU A 309 10.07 -6.46 -16.18
CA LEU A 309 10.47 -5.78 -17.43
C LEU A 309 10.32 -6.66 -18.67
N TYR A 310 10.10 -7.99 -18.54
CA TYR A 310 10.28 -8.96 -19.62
C TYR A 310 9.15 -9.97 -19.81
N ARG A 311 8.12 -9.96 -18.96
CA ARG A 311 6.98 -10.88 -19.07
C ARG A 311 5.71 -10.14 -19.49
N GLU A 312 4.75 -10.90 -20.05
CA GLU A 312 3.42 -10.39 -20.35
C GLU A 312 2.79 -9.74 -19.11
N GLU A 313 2.23 -8.54 -19.28
CA GLU A 313 1.55 -7.81 -18.24
C GLU A 313 0.26 -8.52 -17.84
N LEU A 314 0.01 -8.65 -16.53
CA LEU A 314 -1.25 -9.14 -15.99
C LEU A 314 -2.35 -8.11 -16.23
N LYS A 315 -3.35 -8.44 -17.05
CA LYS A 315 -4.47 -7.56 -17.37
C LYS A 315 -5.31 -7.26 -16.13
N MET A 316 -6.06 -6.17 -16.18
CA MET A 316 -7.00 -5.79 -15.12
C MET A 316 -8.08 -6.87 -14.92
N GLY A 317 -8.68 -7.36 -15.99
CA GLY A 317 -9.66 -8.43 -15.99
C GLY A 317 -9.09 -9.78 -16.42
N LEU A 318 -9.94 -10.80 -16.37
CA LEU A 318 -9.60 -12.17 -16.78
C LEU A 318 -9.06 -12.21 -18.20
N ASN A 319 -7.85 -12.74 -18.38
CA ASN A 319 -7.25 -12.97 -19.68
C ASN A 319 -7.37 -14.45 -20.09
N GLU A 320 -8.35 -14.74 -20.92
CA GLU A 320 -8.60 -16.12 -21.40
C GLU A 320 -7.63 -16.55 -22.49
N GLU A 321 -7.01 -15.61 -23.20
CA GLU A 321 -6.11 -15.87 -24.35
C GLU A 321 -4.64 -16.02 -23.96
N THR A 322 -4.25 -15.62 -22.76
CA THR A 322 -2.83 -15.65 -22.33
C THR A 322 -2.24 -17.05 -22.41
N HIS A 323 -0.96 -17.14 -22.76
CA HIS A 323 -0.16 -18.37 -22.73
C HIS A 323 0.68 -18.50 -21.45
N ASP A 324 0.49 -17.61 -20.47
CA ASP A 324 1.17 -17.66 -19.18
C ASP A 324 0.72 -18.88 -18.38
N ILE A 325 1.55 -19.90 -18.32
CA ILE A 325 1.25 -21.18 -17.66
C ILE A 325 0.92 -21.00 -16.18
N PRO A 326 1.69 -20.29 -15.34
CA PRO A 326 1.33 -20.02 -13.96
C PRO A 326 -0.06 -19.40 -13.78
N TYR A 327 -0.40 -18.40 -14.59
CA TYR A 327 -1.71 -17.76 -14.56
C TYR A 327 -2.83 -18.76 -14.94
N ARG A 328 -2.64 -19.56 -16.01
CA ARG A 328 -3.60 -20.60 -16.44
C ARG A 328 -3.77 -21.69 -15.39
N LEU A 329 -2.71 -22.08 -14.68
CA LEU A 329 -2.81 -23.02 -13.55
C LEU A 329 -3.68 -22.47 -12.43
N GLY A 330 -3.60 -21.17 -12.15
CA GLY A 330 -4.51 -20.52 -11.22
C GLY A 330 -5.97 -20.59 -11.69
N ARG A 331 -6.24 -20.30 -12.95
CA ARG A 331 -7.56 -20.45 -13.57
C ARG A 331 -8.08 -21.89 -13.45
N LEU A 332 -7.24 -22.87 -13.80
CA LEU A 332 -7.57 -24.29 -13.69
C LEU A 332 -7.95 -24.68 -12.27
N PHE A 333 -7.17 -24.21 -11.29
CA PHE A 333 -7.46 -24.48 -9.87
C PHE A 333 -8.83 -23.94 -9.46
N ALA A 334 -9.21 -22.75 -9.91
CA ALA A 334 -10.51 -22.14 -9.64
C ALA A 334 -11.67 -22.98 -10.22
N ILE A 335 -11.53 -23.51 -11.46
CA ILE A 335 -12.54 -24.37 -12.07
C ILE A 335 -12.65 -25.72 -11.36
N ILE A 336 -11.55 -26.30 -10.89
CA ILE A 336 -11.54 -27.54 -10.10
C ILE A 336 -12.25 -27.31 -8.74
N GLU A 337 -12.00 -26.20 -8.06
CA GLU A 337 -12.68 -25.81 -6.83
C GLU A 337 -14.18 -25.64 -7.06
N LEU A 338 -14.58 -24.96 -8.15
CA LEU A 338 -15.98 -24.79 -8.52
C LEU A 338 -16.67 -26.13 -8.79
N ALA A 339 -16.02 -27.07 -9.46
CA ALA A 339 -16.55 -28.42 -9.69
C ALA A 339 -16.79 -29.17 -8.37
N GLN A 340 -15.86 -29.09 -7.41
CA GLN A 340 -16.04 -29.69 -6.09
C GLN A 340 -17.23 -29.07 -5.34
N SER A 341 -17.28 -27.74 -5.24
CA SER A 341 -18.36 -27.05 -4.52
C SER A 341 -19.73 -27.29 -5.17
N SER A 342 -19.77 -27.41 -6.50
CA SER A 342 -21.00 -27.73 -7.24
C SER A 342 -21.52 -29.17 -7.00
N ALA A 343 -20.60 -30.12 -6.83
CA ALA A 343 -20.95 -31.52 -6.61
C ALA A 343 -21.28 -31.83 -5.15
N LEU A 344 -20.52 -31.28 -4.20
CA LEU A 344 -20.53 -31.64 -2.79
C LEU A 344 -21.13 -30.57 -1.86
N GLY A 345 -21.23 -29.31 -2.31
CA GLY A 345 -21.61 -28.18 -1.47
C GLY A 345 -20.44 -27.69 -0.58
N GLU A 346 -20.78 -27.00 0.50
CA GLU A 346 -19.82 -26.54 1.48
C GLU A 346 -19.18 -27.69 2.25
N LEU A 347 -17.90 -27.68 2.38
CA LEU A 347 -17.09 -28.67 3.10
C LEU A 347 -16.28 -27.98 4.18
N ASN A 348 -16.06 -28.66 5.31
CA ASN A 348 -15.18 -28.16 6.38
C ASN A 348 -13.73 -27.90 5.92
N ALA A 349 -13.27 -28.56 4.86
CA ALA A 349 -11.98 -28.34 4.21
C ALA A 349 -12.10 -28.72 2.72
N GLY A 350 -12.12 -27.72 1.87
CA GLY A 350 -12.24 -27.86 0.42
C GLY A 350 -10.91 -28.11 -0.29
N VAL A 351 -10.96 -28.07 -1.63
CA VAL A 351 -9.75 -28.15 -2.48
C VAL A 351 -8.76 -27.05 -2.13
N ARG A 352 -9.24 -25.83 -1.91
CA ARG A 352 -8.38 -24.70 -1.55
C ARG A 352 -7.60 -24.94 -0.28
N ASP A 353 -8.26 -25.36 0.78
CA ASP A 353 -7.63 -25.55 2.09
C ASP A 353 -6.55 -26.64 2.07
N LYS A 354 -6.75 -27.69 1.29
CA LYS A 354 -5.86 -28.85 1.23
C LYS A 354 -4.74 -28.74 0.21
N PHE A 355 -5.01 -28.13 -0.94
CA PHE A 355 -4.14 -28.25 -2.10
C PHE A 355 -3.56 -26.91 -2.62
N TYR A 356 -4.07 -25.75 -2.16
CA TYR A 356 -3.59 -24.46 -2.67
C TYR A 356 -2.08 -24.27 -2.55
N GLY A 357 -1.51 -24.64 -1.39
CA GLY A 357 -0.06 -24.54 -1.15
C GLY A 357 0.77 -25.36 -2.14
N GLY A 358 0.36 -26.60 -2.41
CA GLY A 358 1.00 -27.49 -3.38
C GLY A 358 0.76 -27.04 -4.83
N ALA A 359 -0.49 -26.74 -5.17
CA ALA A 359 -0.86 -26.30 -6.54
C ALA A 359 -0.12 -25.03 -6.96
N SER A 360 0.05 -24.07 -6.04
CA SER A 360 0.74 -22.79 -6.29
C SER A 360 2.26 -22.87 -6.23
N SER A 361 2.86 -23.92 -5.67
CA SER A 361 4.32 -24.02 -5.56
C SER A 361 4.94 -25.17 -6.34
N SER A 362 4.26 -26.33 -6.43
CA SER A 362 4.74 -27.57 -7.03
C SER A 362 3.65 -28.22 -7.88
N PRO A 363 3.25 -27.58 -9.01
CA PRO A 363 2.14 -28.04 -9.85
C PRO A 363 2.28 -29.49 -10.31
N HIS A 364 3.49 -29.89 -10.70
CA HIS A 364 3.76 -31.24 -11.21
C HIS A 364 3.28 -32.37 -10.29
N SER A 365 3.45 -32.21 -8.97
CA SER A 365 3.02 -33.22 -8.01
C SER A 365 1.56 -33.09 -7.61
N THR A 366 0.95 -31.93 -7.76
CA THR A 366 -0.38 -31.62 -7.21
C THR A 366 -1.50 -31.72 -8.24
N PHE A 367 -1.30 -31.20 -9.46
CA PHE A 367 -2.36 -31.15 -10.46
C PHE A 367 -2.83 -32.51 -10.97
N PRO A 368 -1.99 -33.56 -11.13
CA PRO A 368 -2.48 -34.89 -11.50
C PRO A 368 -3.53 -35.42 -10.52
N LEU A 369 -3.29 -35.26 -9.21
CA LEU A 369 -4.24 -35.67 -8.18
C LEU A 369 -5.52 -34.80 -8.19
N LEU A 370 -5.38 -33.50 -8.39
CA LEU A 370 -6.51 -32.58 -8.51
C LEU A 370 -7.40 -32.91 -9.70
N LEU A 371 -6.83 -33.26 -10.85
CA LEU A 371 -7.58 -33.65 -12.05
C LEU A 371 -8.29 -34.98 -11.89
N ASP A 372 -7.73 -35.90 -11.13
CA ASP A 372 -8.36 -37.18 -10.82
C ASP A 372 -9.58 -37.00 -9.91
N ASN A 373 -9.43 -36.16 -8.85
CA ASN A 373 -10.55 -35.75 -8.01
C ASN A 373 -11.63 -34.99 -8.80
N TYR A 374 -11.22 -34.10 -9.70
CA TYR A 374 -12.11 -33.35 -10.59
C TYR A 374 -13.00 -34.28 -11.43
N ARG A 375 -12.41 -35.32 -12.05
CA ARG A 375 -13.17 -36.33 -12.82
C ARG A 375 -14.28 -37.00 -11.98
N THR A 376 -13.98 -37.25 -10.71
CA THR A 376 -14.96 -37.82 -9.77
C THR A 376 -16.12 -36.84 -9.53
N HIS A 377 -15.84 -35.53 -9.37
CA HIS A 377 -16.87 -34.51 -9.18
C HIS A 377 -17.75 -34.34 -10.44
N ILE A 378 -17.11 -34.30 -11.63
CA ILE A 378 -17.85 -34.24 -12.89
C ILE A 378 -18.75 -35.48 -13.08
N SER A 379 -18.26 -36.70 -12.76
CA SER A 379 -19.06 -37.90 -12.79
C SER A 379 -20.28 -37.82 -11.84
N ALA A 380 -20.09 -37.24 -10.65
CA ALA A 380 -21.20 -37.04 -9.71
C ALA A 380 -22.27 -36.08 -10.28
N LEU A 381 -21.84 -34.93 -10.84
CA LEU A 381 -22.76 -33.96 -11.47
C LEU A 381 -23.52 -34.58 -12.65
N ARG A 382 -22.88 -35.38 -13.48
CA ARG A 382 -23.52 -36.10 -14.60
C ARG A 382 -24.58 -37.10 -14.12
N LYS A 383 -24.42 -37.70 -12.93
CA LYS A 383 -25.37 -38.57 -12.28
C LYS A 383 -26.46 -37.84 -11.50
N GLY A 384 -26.53 -36.50 -11.60
CA GLY A 384 -27.51 -35.68 -10.88
C GLY A 384 -27.20 -35.43 -9.40
N ARG A 385 -26.01 -35.84 -8.92
CA ARG A 385 -25.53 -35.51 -7.56
C ARG A 385 -24.94 -34.10 -7.57
N LYS A 386 -25.63 -33.20 -6.89
CA LYS A 386 -25.28 -31.76 -6.89
C LYS A 386 -25.56 -31.14 -5.54
N ALA A 387 -24.85 -30.04 -5.26
CA ALA A 387 -25.06 -29.21 -4.09
C ALA A 387 -26.44 -28.57 -4.09
N LYS A 388 -26.96 -28.20 -2.92
CA LYS A 388 -28.29 -27.57 -2.76
C LYS A 388 -28.45 -26.25 -3.52
N TRP A 389 -27.36 -25.48 -3.66
CA TRP A 389 -27.36 -24.19 -4.35
C TRP A 389 -27.41 -24.33 -5.89
N VAL A 390 -27.03 -25.50 -6.44
CA VAL A 390 -27.13 -25.80 -7.88
C VAL A 390 -28.58 -26.16 -8.21
N LYS A 391 -29.36 -25.22 -8.72
CA LYS A 391 -30.78 -25.40 -9.02
C LYS A 391 -31.06 -25.94 -10.43
N GLY A 392 -30.19 -25.58 -11.40
CA GLY A 392 -30.30 -25.92 -12.80
C GLY A 392 -29.89 -27.37 -13.15
N ASP A 393 -29.65 -27.61 -14.45
CA ASP A 393 -29.23 -28.91 -14.97
C ASP A 393 -27.73 -29.17 -14.70
N SER A 394 -27.47 -30.05 -13.75
CA SER A 394 -26.11 -30.45 -13.39
C SER A 394 -25.32 -31.11 -14.54
N LYS A 395 -25.95 -31.68 -15.55
CA LYS A 395 -25.27 -32.20 -16.73
C LYS A 395 -24.77 -31.08 -17.62
N LYS A 396 -25.57 -30.02 -17.82
CA LYS A 396 -25.13 -28.81 -18.54
C LYS A 396 -23.96 -28.14 -17.82
N LEU A 397 -24.05 -28.05 -16.49
CA LEU A 397 -22.95 -27.51 -15.67
C LEU A 397 -21.65 -28.36 -15.82
N ALA A 398 -21.78 -29.71 -15.77
CA ALA A 398 -20.64 -30.61 -15.96
C ALA A 398 -19.96 -30.39 -17.34
N ASN A 399 -20.76 -30.30 -18.41
CA ASN A 399 -20.26 -30.10 -19.76
C ASN A 399 -19.56 -28.73 -19.91
N TRP A 400 -20.12 -27.67 -19.33
CA TRP A 400 -19.52 -26.35 -19.31
C TRP A 400 -18.16 -26.34 -18.56
N LEU A 401 -18.10 -26.96 -17.37
CA LEU A 401 -16.86 -27.11 -16.60
C LEU A 401 -15.77 -27.86 -17.37
N GLU A 402 -16.13 -28.95 -18.08
CA GLU A 402 -15.20 -29.69 -18.93
C GLU A 402 -14.71 -28.86 -20.12
N GLY A 403 -15.60 -28.09 -20.75
CA GLY A 403 -15.22 -27.15 -21.82
C GLY A 403 -14.20 -26.12 -21.33
N LYS A 404 -14.41 -25.53 -20.13
CA LYS A 404 -13.49 -24.59 -19.52
C LYS A 404 -12.13 -25.21 -19.16
N VAL A 405 -12.13 -26.43 -18.62
CA VAL A 405 -10.87 -27.16 -18.38
C VAL A 405 -10.12 -27.44 -19.69
N GLY A 406 -10.83 -27.89 -20.73
CA GLY A 406 -10.24 -28.13 -22.06
C GLY A 406 -9.62 -26.88 -22.66
N GLU A 407 -10.33 -25.73 -22.60
CA GLU A 407 -9.82 -24.41 -23.03
C GLU A 407 -8.53 -24.00 -22.28
N ILE A 408 -8.51 -24.17 -20.96
CA ILE A 408 -7.36 -23.78 -20.14
C ILE A 408 -6.14 -24.67 -20.42
N ILE A 409 -6.34 -25.98 -20.51
CA ILE A 409 -5.25 -26.97 -20.68
C ILE A 409 -4.76 -27.02 -22.13
N GLY A 410 -5.58 -26.65 -23.10
CA GLY A 410 -5.29 -26.82 -24.53
C GLY A 410 -4.01 -26.14 -25.04
N VAL A 411 -3.41 -25.24 -24.27
CA VAL A 411 -2.12 -24.59 -24.58
C VAL A 411 -0.92 -25.18 -23.81
N PHE A 412 -1.16 -26.18 -22.95
CA PHE A 412 -0.08 -26.79 -22.18
C PHE A 412 0.71 -27.75 -23.06
N ASP A 413 2.02 -27.83 -22.79
CA ASP A 413 2.86 -28.82 -23.43
C ASP A 413 2.37 -30.24 -23.07
N ALA A 414 2.20 -31.09 -24.06
CA ALA A 414 1.69 -32.45 -23.86
C ALA A 414 2.68 -33.35 -23.09
N GLU A 415 3.99 -33.13 -23.24
CA GLU A 415 5.02 -33.92 -22.55
C GLU A 415 5.28 -33.44 -21.13
N THR A 416 5.24 -32.11 -20.90
CA THR A 416 5.55 -31.49 -19.62
C THR A 416 4.48 -30.45 -19.23
N PRO A 417 3.22 -30.88 -19.02
CA PRO A 417 2.10 -29.93 -18.87
C PRO A 417 2.17 -29.12 -17.57
N PHE A 418 2.85 -29.64 -16.55
CA PHE A 418 2.94 -29.01 -15.24
C PHE A 418 4.38 -28.74 -14.83
N PRO A 419 4.77 -27.46 -14.56
CA PRO A 419 6.08 -27.12 -14.03
C PRO A 419 6.36 -27.80 -12.70
N ARG A 420 7.61 -28.21 -12.49
CA ARG A 420 8.02 -28.83 -11.20
C ARG A 420 7.86 -27.86 -10.04
N HIS A 421 8.27 -26.61 -10.23
CA HIS A 421 8.22 -25.54 -9.24
C HIS A 421 7.81 -24.23 -9.88
N LEU A 422 7.10 -23.40 -9.13
CA LEU A 422 6.82 -22.02 -9.49
C LEU A 422 7.68 -21.09 -8.61
N SER A 423 8.38 -20.17 -9.25
CA SER A 423 9.05 -19.05 -8.59
C SER A 423 8.05 -18.17 -7.85
N LEU A 424 8.53 -17.26 -7.00
CA LEU A 424 7.65 -16.37 -6.24
C LEU A 424 6.76 -15.51 -7.17
N GLU A 425 7.30 -15.00 -8.27
CA GLU A 425 6.53 -14.24 -9.26
C GLU A 425 5.47 -15.11 -9.92
N GLU A 426 5.82 -16.34 -10.29
CA GLU A 426 4.89 -17.29 -10.89
C GLU A 426 3.78 -17.72 -9.92
N GLN A 427 4.07 -17.85 -8.63
CA GLN A 427 3.04 -18.03 -7.59
C GLN A 427 2.10 -16.82 -7.53
N GLY A 428 2.62 -15.60 -7.70
CA GLY A 428 1.81 -14.40 -7.80
C GLY A 428 0.92 -14.41 -9.05
N ARG A 429 1.43 -14.82 -10.22
CA ARG A 429 0.64 -14.97 -11.44
C ARG A 429 -0.45 -16.03 -11.28
N PHE A 430 -0.13 -17.12 -10.60
CA PHE A 430 -1.11 -18.16 -10.23
C PHE A 430 -2.27 -17.59 -9.42
N VAL A 431 -2.00 -16.84 -8.36
CA VAL A 431 -3.08 -16.32 -7.50
C VAL A 431 -3.94 -15.27 -8.21
N VAL A 432 -3.35 -14.46 -9.12
CA VAL A 432 -4.12 -13.52 -9.94
C VAL A 432 -5.07 -14.26 -10.88
N GLY A 433 -4.58 -15.29 -11.58
CA GLY A 433 -5.41 -16.13 -12.45
C GLY A 433 -6.52 -16.85 -11.70
N TYR A 434 -6.22 -17.36 -10.50
CA TYR A 434 -7.21 -17.96 -9.61
C TYR A 434 -8.30 -16.96 -9.23
N TYR A 435 -7.93 -15.79 -8.74
CA TYR A 435 -8.87 -14.77 -8.29
C TYR A 435 -9.79 -14.30 -9.43
N GLN A 436 -9.21 -13.94 -10.56
CA GLN A 436 -9.96 -13.44 -11.70
C GLN A 436 -10.92 -14.50 -12.26
N GLN A 437 -10.53 -15.77 -12.30
CA GLN A 437 -11.42 -16.86 -12.74
C GLN A 437 -12.48 -17.21 -11.71
N ARG A 438 -12.13 -17.23 -10.42
CA ARG A 438 -13.00 -17.63 -9.31
C ARG A 438 -14.16 -16.65 -9.10
N PHE A 439 -13.89 -15.37 -9.25
CA PHE A 439 -14.83 -14.27 -9.01
C PHE A 439 -15.36 -13.62 -10.30
N LYS A 440 -15.07 -14.19 -11.48
CA LYS A 440 -15.63 -13.69 -12.74
C LYS A 440 -17.17 -13.71 -12.67
N LYS A 441 -17.78 -12.55 -12.91
CA LYS A 441 -19.24 -12.46 -13.10
C LYS A 441 -19.54 -12.84 -14.54
N TYR A 442 -20.15 -13.99 -14.71
CA TYR A 442 -20.58 -14.48 -16.01
C TYR A 442 -21.93 -13.87 -16.38
N ASN A 443 -22.07 -13.35 -17.59
CA ASN A 443 -23.29 -12.76 -18.10
C ASN A 443 -23.81 -13.60 -19.27
N LYS A 444 -25.08 -14.05 -19.23
CA LYS A 444 -25.73 -14.81 -20.32
C LYS A 444 -25.77 -14.07 -21.66
N GLN A 445 -25.66 -12.74 -21.66
CA GLN A 445 -25.59 -11.95 -22.91
C GLN A 445 -24.25 -12.13 -23.63
N GLU A 446 -23.18 -12.50 -22.89
CA GLU A 446 -21.83 -12.72 -23.45
C GLU A 446 -21.62 -14.17 -23.90
N ASP A 447 -22.28 -15.15 -23.24
CA ASP A 447 -22.21 -16.58 -23.62
C ASP A 447 -23.52 -17.28 -23.25
N SER A 448 -24.32 -17.63 -24.27
CA SER A 448 -25.61 -18.32 -24.13
C SER A 448 -25.51 -19.72 -23.51
N ASN A 449 -24.30 -20.29 -23.43
CA ASN A 449 -24.07 -21.62 -22.86
C ASN A 449 -23.81 -21.60 -21.36
N ILE A 450 -23.78 -20.42 -20.72
CA ILE A 450 -23.55 -20.30 -19.28
C ILE A 450 -24.74 -20.88 -18.50
N PRO A 451 -24.53 -21.87 -17.62
CA PRO A 451 -25.59 -22.39 -16.74
C PRO A 451 -26.07 -21.32 -15.75
N GLU A 452 -27.38 -21.26 -15.49
CA GLU A 452 -27.99 -20.28 -14.55
C GLU A 452 -27.39 -20.31 -13.15
N ASP A 453 -26.89 -21.46 -12.74
CA ASP A 453 -26.30 -21.68 -11.43
C ASP A 453 -24.96 -20.95 -11.19
N ILE A 454 -24.24 -20.57 -12.26
CA ILE A 454 -22.94 -19.91 -12.12
C ILE A 454 -23.11 -18.46 -11.63
N GLU A 455 -24.21 -17.80 -11.97
CA GLU A 455 -24.53 -16.48 -11.40
C GLU A 455 -24.71 -16.56 -9.88
N GLN A 456 -25.32 -17.64 -9.37
CA GLN A 456 -25.54 -17.84 -7.93
C GLN A 456 -24.26 -18.27 -7.18
N ALA A 457 -23.35 -19.01 -7.81
CA ALA A 457 -22.06 -19.35 -7.22
C ALA A 457 -21.21 -18.12 -6.89
N ASN A 458 -21.37 -17.06 -7.68
CA ASN A 458 -20.68 -15.79 -7.46
C ASN A 458 -21.24 -15.01 -6.25
N TYR A 459 -22.56 -15.07 -6.00
CA TYR A 459 -23.18 -14.43 -4.83
C TYR A 459 -22.71 -15.06 -3.51
N LEU A 460 -22.62 -16.37 -3.43
CA LEU A 460 -22.18 -17.09 -2.22
C LEU A 460 -20.69 -16.84 -1.91
N ALA A 461 -19.87 -16.54 -2.93
CA ALA A 461 -18.48 -16.18 -2.75
C ALA A 461 -18.31 -14.72 -2.27
N ASP A 462 -19.17 -13.80 -2.77
CA ASP A 462 -19.17 -12.39 -2.37
C ASP A 462 -19.66 -12.21 -0.91
N GLU A 463 -20.65 -13.00 -0.44
CA GLU A 463 -21.13 -12.94 0.95
C GLU A 463 -20.08 -13.45 1.94
N ALA A 464 -19.40 -14.54 1.64
CA ALA A 464 -18.33 -15.08 2.51
C ALA A 464 -17.11 -14.16 2.63
N ASP A 465 -16.79 -13.37 1.61
CA ASP A 465 -15.70 -12.39 1.65
C ASP A 465 -16.15 -11.03 2.21
N SER A 466 -17.40 -10.60 2.00
CA SER A 466 -17.90 -9.31 2.52
C SER A 466 -18.10 -9.33 4.04
N GLU A 467 -18.54 -10.43 4.63
CA GLU A 467 -18.63 -10.60 6.09
C GLU A 467 -17.25 -10.55 6.77
N ASN A 468 -16.18 -10.89 6.04
CA ASN A 468 -14.80 -10.82 6.53
C ASN A 468 -14.11 -9.45 6.32
N GLU A 469 -14.68 -8.56 5.49
CA GLU A 469 -14.14 -7.22 5.23
C GLU A 469 -14.75 -6.12 6.10
N GLU A 470 -15.97 -6.31 6.64
CA GLU A 470 -16.66 -5.34 7.52
C GLU A 470 -16.25 -5.46 9.00
N ASN A 471 -15.50 -6.48 9.41
CA ASN A 471 -14.95 -6.68 10.73
C ASN A 471 -13.42 -6.44 10.70
#